data_2222f65c428498182d403f64a86fa1e7
#
_entry.id   2222f65c428498182d403f64a86fa1e7
#
_cell.length_a   1.000
_cell.length_b   1.000
_cell.length_c   1.000
_cell.angle_alpha   90.00
_cell.angle_beta   90.00
_cell.angle_gamma   90.00
#
_symmetry.space_group_name_H-M   'P 1'
#
loop_
_entity.id
_entity.type
_entity.pdbx_description
1 polymer ?
#
loop_
_entity_poly.entity_id
_entity_poly.type
_entity_poly.pdbx_seq_one_letter_code
_entity_poly.pdbx_strand_id
1 'polypeptide(L)'
;MKAKTPHFALDRVKQMVEAEQFMIQQGKALVFLGGSFKEARAEMKEVIASLTVRNFSRSDQLTWDMADVYGVRYRNGGWYLKLTIDEKAPEVAIISFHPLQSPLRTNSGEIKP
;
A
#
# COMPACT_ATOMS: atom_id res chain seq x y z
N MET A 1 -17.00 10.21 -14.27
CA MET A 1 -16.73 8.86 -13.74
C MET A 1 -16.61 8.90 -12.23
N LYS A 2 -17.26 7.96 -11.57
CA LYS A 2 -17.16 7.87 -10.11
C LYS A 2 -15.80 7.34 -9.70
N ALA A 3 -15.23 7.90 -8.65
CA ALA A 3 -14.03 7.36 -8.03
C ALA A 3 -14.34 5.99 -7.43
N LYS A 4 -13.37 5.09 -7.51
CA LYS A 4 -13.47 3.77 -6.88
C LYS A 4 -13.21 3.87 -5.39
N THR A 5 -13.79 2.97 -4.62
CA THR A 5 -13.64 2.92 -3.17
C THR A 5 -12.84 1.68 -2.76
N PRO A 6 -11.84 1.81 -1.89
CA PRO A 6 -11.10 0.65 -1.39
C PRO A 6 -12.01 -0.34 -0.65
N HIS A 7 -11.64 -1.62 -0.69
CA HIS A 7 -12.33 -2.64 0.07
C HIS A 7 -12.19 -2.40 1.58
N PHE A 8 -10.99 -2.05 2.03
CA PHE A 8 -10.74 -1.68 3.42
C PHE A 8 -10.73 -0.17 3.55
N ALA A 9 -11.52 0.36 4.50
CA ALA A 9 -11.57 1.79 4.75
C ALA A 9 -10.16 2.33 4.98
N LEU A 10 -9.75 3.32 4.19
CA LEU A 10 -8.40 3.85 4.26
C LEU A 10 -8.08 4.43 5.65
N ASP A 11 -9.06 5.10 6.27
CA ASP A 11 -8.86 5.64 7.62
C ASP A 11 -8.51 4.56 8.62
N ARG A 12 -9.14 3.39 8.50
CA ARG A 12 -8.83 2.26 9.37
C ARG A 12 -7.41 1.75 9.13
N VAL A 13 -7.03 1.61 7.86
CA VAL A 13 -5.67 1.19 7.50
C VAL A 13 -4.64 2.15 8.10
N LYS A 14 -4.87 3.45 7.94
CA LYS A 14 -3.95 4.47 8.45
C LYS A 14 -3.85 4.44 9.97
N GLN A 15 -4.96 4.27 10.67
CA GLN A 15 -4.97 4.18 12.13
C GLN A 15 -4.22 2.95 12.62
N MET A 16 -4.42 1.81 11.97
CA MET A 16 -3.74 0.57 12.36
C MET A 16 -2.23 0.69 12.15
N VAL A 17 -1.80 1.24 11.03
CA VAL A 17 -0.37 1.41 10.75
C VAL A 17 0.26 2.41 11.72
N GLU A 18 -0.43 3.51 12.02
CA GLU A 18 0.05 4.48 13.01
C GLU A 18 0.22 3.83 14.39
N ALA A 19 -0.66 2.90 14.75
CA ALA A 19 -0.61 2.17 16.01
C ALA A 19 0.37 0.99 15.98
N GLU A 20 1.21 0.88 14.94
CA GLU A 20 2.19 -0.21 14.76
C GLU A 20 1.55 -1.57 14.55
N GLN A 21 0.28 -1.61 14.17
CA GLN A 21 -0.45 -2.85 13.89
C GLN A 21 -0.32 -3.20 12.41
N PHE A 22 0.90 -3.45 11.97
CA PHE A 22 1.15 -3.83 10.59
C PHE A 22 2.41 -4.68 10.47
N MET A 23 2.47 -5.44 9.39
CA MET A 23 3.65 -6.22 9.03
C MET A 23 3.97 -6.01 7.56
N ILE A 24 5.24 -6.14 7.22
CA ILE A 24 5.71 -6.11 5.83
C ILE A 24 6.08 -7.54 5.48
N GLN A 25 5.40 -8.09 4.45
CA GLN A 25 5.74 -9.44 4.00
C GLN A 25 7.16 -9.46 3.49
N GLN A 26 7.89 -10.52 3.84
CA GLN A 26 9.28 -10.67 3.43
C GLN A 26 9.40 -10.74 1.91
N GLY A 27 10.49 -10.21 1.41
CA GLY A 27 10.81 -10.26 0.00
C GLY A 27 10.97 -8.89 -0.62
N LYS A 28 10.31 -8.66 -1.75
CA LYS A 28 10.59 -7.52 -2.62
C LYS A 28 10.45 -6.15 -1.94
N ALA A 29 9.48 -5.99 -1.04
CA ALA A 29 9.27 -4.69 -0.39
C ALA A 29 10.47 -4.26 0.44
N LEU A 30 11.03 -5.18 1.24
CA LEU A 30 12.20 -4.88 2.06
C LEU A 30 13.42 -4.54 1.21
N VAL A 31 13.59 -5.26 0.10
CA VAL A 31 14.71 -5.03 -0.82
C VAL A 31 14.68 -3.60 -1.36
N PHE A 32 13.51 -3.14 -1.78
CA PHE A 32 13.37 -1.81 -2.38
C PHE A 32 13.47 -0.68 -1.36
N LEU A 33 13.02 -0.92 -0.13
CA LEU A 33 13.12 0.10 0.91
C LEU A 33 14.56 0.24 1.42
N GLY A 34 15.32 -0.84 1.38
CA GLY A 34 16.72 -0.82 1.82
C GLY A 34 16.86 -0.67 3.32
N GLY A 35 18.10 -0.57 3.79
CA GLY A 35 18.39 -0.35 5.19
C GLY A 35 17.93 -1.50 6.08
N SER A 36 17.65 -1.17 7.34
CA SER A 36 17.21 -2.14 8.34
C SER A 36 15.70 -2.33 8.26
N PHE A 37 15.22 -3.40 8.91
CA PHE A 37 13.78 -3.64 9.05
C PHE A 37 13.08 -2.45 9.74
N LYS A 38 13.74 -1.88 10.75
CA LYS A 38 13.21 -0.72 11.46
C LYS A 38 13.04 0.49 10.53
N GLU A 39 14.01 0.73 9.66
CA GLU A 39 13.95 1.83 8.69
C GLU A 39 12.84 1.58 7.67
N ALA A 40 12.70 0.34 7.20
CA ALA A 40 11.64 -0.01 6.25
C ALA A 40 10.24 0.24 6.87
N ARG A 41 10.06 -0.12 8.14
CA ARG A 41 8.79 0.13 8.82
C ARG A 41 8.51 1.63 8.94
N ALA A 42 9.52 2.42 9.27
CA ALA A 42 9.37 3.88 9.38
C ALA A 42 8.96 4.49 8.04
N GLU A 43 9.59 4.05 6.95
CA GLU A 43 9.24 4.53 5.61
C GLU A 43 7.83 4.14 5.22
N MET A 44 7.42 2.91 5.49
CA MET A 44 6.05 2.47 5.18
C MET A 44 5.01 3.26 5.96
N LYS A 45 5.29 3.61 7.21
CA LYS A 45 4.37 4.46 7.97
C LYS A 45 4.17 5.80 7.29
N GLU A 46 5.25 6.40 6.81
CA GLU A 46 5.17 7.69 6.11
C GLU A 46 4.41 7.58 4.80
N VAL A 47 4.68 6.54 4.02
CA VAL A 47 3.98 6.31 2.75
C VAL A 47 2.48 6.16 2.99
N ILE A 48 2.10 5.30 3.93
CA ILE A 48 0.68 5.05 4.20
C ILE A 48 0.00 6.30 4.80
N ALA A 49 0.70 7.04 5.66
CA ALA A 49 0.16 8.28 6.21
C ALA A 49 -0.17 9.31 5.12
N SER A 50 0.55 9.27 4.00
CA SER A 50 0.33 10.20 2.89
C SER A 50 -0.79 9.78 1.94
N LEU A 51 -1.29 8.54 2.04
CA LEU A 51 -2.31 8.03 1.12
C LEU A 51 -3.64 8.78 1.26
N THR A 52 -4.28 8.98 0.11
CA THR A 52 -5.68 9.41 0.04
C THR A 52 -6.40 8.46 -0.90
N VAL A 53 -7.72 8.53 -0.96
CA VAL A 53 -8.48 7.68 -1.89
C VAL A 53 -8.14 8.00 -3.35
N ARG A 54 -7.53 9.14 -3.62
CA ARG A 54 -7.07 9.48 -4.98
C ARG A 54 -5.95 8.55 -5.45
N ASN A 55 -5.20 7.96 -4.52
CA ASN A 55 -4.14 7.00 -4.84
C ASN A 55 -4.67 5.61 -5.12
N PHE A 56 -5.94 5.34 -4.78
CA PHE A 56 -6.51 4.01 -4.93
C PHE A 56 -6.66 3.63 -6.40
N SER A 57 -6.25 2.40 -6.74
CA SER A 57 -6.34 1.85 -8.09
C SER A 57 -7.47 0.83 -8.22
N ARG A 58 -7.35 -0.27 -7.48
CA ARG A 58 -8.29 -1.37 -7.59
C ARG A 58 -8.16 -2.31 -6.40
N SER A 59 -9.15 -3.18 -6.23
CA SER A 59 -9.09 -4.29 -5.28
C SER A 59 -8.91 -5.59 -6.04
N ASP A 60 -7.97 -6.41 -5.59
CA ASP A 60 -7.70 -7.73 -6.15
C ASP A 60 -8.19 -8.79 -5.19
N GLN A 61 -8.77 -9.87 -5.72
CA GLN A 61 -9.18 -10.99 -4.90
C GLN A 61 -7.98 -11.90 -4.63
N LEU A 62 -7.73 -12.17 -3.35
CA LEU A 62 -6.77 -13.16 -2.91
C LEU A 62 -7.49 -14.48 -2.67
N THR A 63 -6.72 -15.55 -2.38
CA THR A 63 -7.29 -16.87 -2.10
C THR A 63 -8.28 -16.82 -0.93
N TRP A 64 -8.01 -15.98 0.06
CA TRP A 64 -8.77 -15.96 1.32
C TRP A 64 -9.39 -14.60 1.66
N ASP A 65 -9.07 -13.55 0.93
CA ASP A 65 -9.60 -12.21 1.20
C ASP A 65 -9.35 -11.29 0.00
N MET A 66 -9.57 -10.01 0.19
CA MET A 66 -9.32 -8.98 -0.81
C MET A 66 -8.04 -8.22 -0.45
N ALA A 67 -7.41 -7.61 -1.45
CA ALA A 67 -6.30 -6.71 -1.24
C ALA A 67 -6.52 -5.43 -2.03
N ASP A 68 -6.14 -4.30 -1.47
CA ASP A 68 -6.26 -3.01 -2.13
C ASP A 68 -4.92 -2.58 -2.73
N VAL A 69 -4.97 -2.07 -3.95
CA VAL A 69 -3.80 -1.60 -4.70
C VAL A 69 -3.86 -0.09 -4.81
N TYR A 70 -2.75 0.54 -4.45
CA TYR A 70 -2.55 1.98 -4.52
C TYR A 70 -1.35 2.31 -5.39
N GLY A 71 -1.42 3.42 -6.11
CA GLY A 71 -0.27 3.99 -6.79
C GLY A 71 0.18 5.24 -6.06
N VAL A 72 1.47 5.34 -5.77
CA VAL A 72 2.02 6.47 -5.03
C VAL A 72 3.25 7.00 -5.74
N ARG A 73 3.53 8.29 -5.53
CA ARG A 73 4.80 8.87 -5.95
C ARG A 73 5.76 8.79 -4.78
N TYR A 74 6.93 8.20 -5.03
CA TYR A 74 7.91 7.95 -4.00
C TYR A 74 9.29 7.90 -4.66
N ARG A 75 10.29 8.55 -4.07
CA ARG A 75 11.66 8.58 -4.61
C ARG A 75 11.70 8.89 -6.10
N ASN A 76 11.01 9.98 -6.50
CA ASN A 76 10.99 10.50 -7.87
C ASN A 76 10.40 9.55 -8.93
N GLY A 77 9.57 8.62 -8.51
CA GLY A 77 8.91 7.72 -9.45
C GLY A 77 7.55 7.29 -8.96
N GLY A 78 6.87 6.50 -9.78
CA GLY A 78 5.63 5.87 -9.40
C GLY A 78 5.89 4.51 -8.78
N TRP A 79 5.17 4.20 -7.70
CA TRP A 79 5.32 2.95 -6.97
C TRP A 79 3.98 2.25 -6.80
N TYR A 80 4.06 0.92 -6.75
CA TYR A 80 2.94 0.01 -6.56
C TYR A 80 2.89 -0.43 -5.11
N LEU A 81 1.75 -0.23 -4.46
CA LEU A 81 1.53 -0.65 -3.08
C LEU A 81 0.30 -1.56 -3.03
N LYS A 82 0.46 -2.75 -2.48
CA LYS A 82 -0.65 -3.69 -2.30
C LYS A 82 -0.71 -4.10 -0.84
N LEU A 83 -1.89 -3.97 -0.24
CA LEU A 83 -2.08 -4.27 1.18
C LEU A 83 -3.42 -4.95 1.43
N THR A 84 -3.50 -5.63 2.55
CA THR A 84 -4.74 -6.22 3.05
C THR A 84 -4.79 -6.07 4.56
N ILE A 85 -5.91 -6.42 5.17
CA ILE A 85 -6.01 -6.49 6.64
C ILE A 85 -6.25 -7.95 7.00
N ASP A 86 -5.41 -8.48 7.88
CA ASP A 86 -5.63 -9.77 8.51
C ASP A 86 -6.46 -9.51 9.76
N GLU A 87 -7.76 -9.84 9.69
CA GLU A 87 -8.69 -9.55 10.78
C GLU A 87 -8.42 -10.37 12.04
N LYS A 88 -7.73 -11.49 11.89
CA LYS A 88 -7.43 -12.37 13.04
C LYS A 88 -6.29 -11.85 13.90
N ALA A 89 -5.29 -11.23 13.28
CA ALA A 89 -4.11 -10.73 13.99
C ALA A 89 -4.45 -9.63 15.01
N PRO A 90 -5.30 -8.56 14.84
CA PRO A 90 -5.54 -7.89 13.58
C PRO A 90 -4.37 -6.99 13.20
N GLU A 91 -4.01 -7.00 11.93
CA GLU A 91 -2.94 -6.14 11.43
C GLU A 91 -3.06 -5.90 9.94
N VAL A 92 -2.48 -4.81 9.47
CA VAL A 92 -2.34 -4.53 8.05
C VAL A 92 -1.15 -5.33 7.54
N ALA A 93 -1.34 -6.06 6.45
CA ALA A 93 -0.24 -6.77 5.79
C ALA A 93 0.14 -6.03 4.51
N ILE A 94 1.37 -5.56 4.44
CA ILE A 94 1.93 -4.95 3.23
C ILE A 94 2.43 -6.10 2.36
N ILE A 95 1.70 -6.38 1.29
CA ILE A 95 1.98 -7.53 0.42
C ILE A 95 3.07 -7.20 -0.58
N SER A 96 3.01 -6.01 -1.17
CA SER A 96 3.97 -5.58 -2.20
C SER A 96 4.19 -4.09 -2.10
N PHE A 97 5.45 -3.68 -2.26
CA PHE A 97 5.79 -2.27 -2.42
C PHE A 97 7.04 -2.18 -3.28
N HIS A 98 6.88 -1.70 -4.50
CA HIS A 98 7.99 -1.65 -5.46
C HIS A 98 7.74 -0.59 -6.53
N PRO A 99 8.80 -0.15 -7.24
CA PRO A 99 8.61 0.77 -8.36
C PRO A 99 7.69 0.18 -9.42
N LEU A 100 6.89 1.03 -10.04
CA LEU A 100 6.05 0.62 -11.15
C LEU A 100 6.92 0.25 -12.36
N GLN A 101 6.51 -0.81 -13.06
CA GLN A 101 7.13 -1.21 -14.32
C GLN A 101 6.32 -0.71 -15.51
N SER A 102 5.07 -0.37 -15.29
CA SER A 102 4.17 0.17 -16.29
C SER A 102 3.20 1.13 -15.61
N PRO A 103 2.54 2.01 -16.37
CA PRO A 103 1.59 2.96 -15.77
C PRO A 103 0.48 2.25 -15.00
N LEU A 104 0.05 2.85 -13.90
CA LEU A 104 -1.03 2.34 -13.06
C LEU A 104 -2.14 3.39 -12.98
N ARG A 105 -3.37 2.98 -13.30
CA ARG A 105 -4.53 3.87 -13.20
C ARG A 105 -5.02 3.96 -11.77
N THR A 106 -5.17 5.20 -11.30
CA THR A 106 -5.72 5.48 -9.97
C THR A 106 -6.92 6.41 -10.11
N ASN A 107 -7.57 6.72 -8.99
CA ASN A 107 -8.68 7.67 -8.97
C ASN A 107 -8.25 9.08 -9.44
N SER A 108 -6.98 9.42 -9.31
CA SER A 108 -6.47 10.73 -9.76
C SER A 108 -5.91 10.68 -11.18
N GLY A 109 -6.04 9.56 -11.86
CA GLY A 109 -5.51 9.36 -13.20
C GLY A 109 -4.37 8.36 -13.21
N GLU A 110 -3.61 8.34 -14.30
CA GLU A 110 -2.54 7.39 -14.49
C GLU A 110 -1.26 7.88 -13.82
N ILE A 111 -0.64 7.00 -13.04
CA ILE A 111 0.68 7.25 -12.44
C ILE A 111 1.71 6.50 -13.27
N LYS A 112 2.74 7.20 -13.69
CA LYS A 112 3.83 6.63 -14.51
C LYS A 112 4.97 6.16 -13.61
N PRO A 113 5.73 5.16 -14.05
CA PRO A 113 6.93 4.70 -13.34
C PRO A 113 7.89 5.81 -13.00
#